data_a7115672b029f0dae1e52728cfcc9a8c
#
_entry.id   a7115672b029f0dae1e52728cfcc9a8c
#
_cell.length_a   1.000
_cell.length_b   1.000
_cell.length_c   1.000
_cell.angle_alpha   90.00
_cell.angle_beta   90.00
_cell.angle_gamma   90.00
#
_symmetry.space_group_name_H-M   'P 1'
#
loop_
_entity.id
_entity.type
_entity.pdbx_description
1 polymer ?
#
loop_
_entity_poly.entity_id
_entity_poly.type
_entity_poly.pdbx_seq_one_letter_code
_entity_poly.pdbx_strand_id
1 'polypeptide(L)'
;ASDVYKRQLSPSSILMSSGHTTVSNMFYNMASHRVGLVGNWDCVAFDEVGGITNTSGDMIQIMKNYMANGSFARGSDSISSDASIAFEGNTFRSVADMLRTTNLFEPFPEGFNNDSAFFDRIHAYLPGWETPKLRASLFTNKYGLISDCFSEFCHAMRKYDFTNSFGEYF
;
A
#
# COMPACT_ATOMS: atom_id res chain seq x y z
N ALA A 1 -0.19 12.88 -11.25
CA ALA A 1 -0.77 13.69 -10.14
C ALA A 1 -0.92 12.87 -8.86
N SER A 2 -1.30 11.59 -8.93
CA SER A 2 -1.44 10.73 -7.75
C SER A 2 -0.14 10.58 -6.96
N ASP A 3 0.99 10.46 -7.62
CA ASP A 3 2.32 10.24 -7.02
C ASP A 3 2.80 11.36 -6.10
N VAL A 4 2.40 12.59 -6.39
CA VAL A 4 2.75 13.76 -5.58
C VAL A 4 2.00 13.73 -4.24
N TYR A 5 0.71 13.38 -4.26
CA TYR A 5 -0.12 13.36 -3.06
C TYR A 5 0.26 12.27 -2.07
N LYS A 6 0.68 11.10 -2.55
CA LYS A 6 1.12 10.00 -1.70
C LYS A 6 2.34 10.32 -0.86
N ARG A 7 3.25 11.12 -1.43
CA ARG A 7 4.46 11.53 -0.72
C ARG A 7 4.25 12.62 0.30
N GLN A 8 3.14 13.34 0.23
CA GLN A 8 2.86 14.46 1.15
C GLN A 8 2.50 14.02 2.57
N LEU A 9 1.86 12.85 2.71
CA LEU A 9 1.46 12.29 4.00
C LEU A 9 2.38 11.17 4.52
N SER A 10 3.45 10.87 3.80
CA SER A 10 4.50 9.94 4.23
C SER A 10 5.84 10.42 3.67
N PRO A 11 6.58 11.25 4.42
CA PRO A 11 7.86 11.81 3.97
C PRO A 11 8.87 10.73 3.58
N SER A 12 8.86 9.60 4.29
CA SER A 12 9.70 8.44 4.01
C SER A 12 8.93 7.41 3.16
N SER A 13 8.64 7.76 1.91
CA SER A 13 7.90 6.90 0.99
C SER A 13 8.68 6.64 -0.30
N ILE A 14 8.50 5.44 -0.86
CA ILE A 14 9.04 5.06 -2.15
C ILE A 14 7.92 4.59 -3.09
N LEU A 15 7.97 5.08 -4.33
CA LEU A 15 7.12 4.60 -5.41
C LEU A 15 7.90 3.58 -6.23
N MET A 16 7.34 2.41 -6.39
CA MET A 16 7.89 1.34 -7.20
C MET A 16 7.12 1.20 -8.50
N SER A 17 7.83 1.24 -9.60
CA SER A 17 7.31 0.72 -10.86
C SER A 17 7.22 -0.79 -10.76
N SER A 18 6.04 -1.33 -11.03
CA SER A 18 5.67 -2.72 -10.73
C SER A 18 6.45 -3.81 -11.49
N GLY A 19 7.16 -3.47 -12.57
CA GLY A 19 7.76 -4.44 -13.49
C GLY A 19 8.92 -5.31 -12.96
N HIS A 20 9.57 -4.96 -11.85
CA HIS A 20 10.81 -5.63 -11.40
C HIS A 20 10.91 -5.85 -9.89
N THR A 21 9.79 -6.13 -9.25
CA THR A 21 9.78 -6.37 -7.80
C THR A 21 10.15 -7.82 -7.49
N THR A 22 11.23 -8.01 -6.76
CA THR A 22 11.64 -9.34 -6.25
C THR A 22 11.49 -9.39 -4.74
N VAL A 23 11.35 -10.60 -4.18
CA VAL A 23 11.32 -10.82 -2.72
C VAL A 23 12.56 -10.22 -2.05
N SER A 24 13.73 -10.37 -2.68
CA SER A 24 14.99 -9.84 -2.15
C SER A 24 15.03 -8.33 -2.10
N ASN A 25 14.46 -7.66 -3.09
CA ASN A 25 14.40 -6.20 -3.13
C ASN A 25 13.35 -5.67 -2.15
N MET A 26 12.21 -6.33 -2.08
CA MET A 26 11.08 -5.90 -1.26
C MET A 26 11.31 -6.12 0.23
N PHE A 27 11.78 -7.29 0.61
CA PHE A 27 11.85 -7.75 1.99
C PHE A 27 13.27 -7.93 2.50
N TYR A 28 14.01 -8.89 1.99
CA TYR A 28 15.35 -9.22 2.48
C TYR A 28 16.18 -9.94 1.43
N ASN A 29 17.40 -9.47 1.23
CA ASN A 29 18.37 -10.08 0.33
C ASN A 29 19.29 -11.01 1.14
N MET A 30 19.10 -12.31 1.00
CA MET A 30 19.85 -13.33 1.71
C MET A 30 21.35 -13.35 1.34
N ALA A 31 21.70 -13.01 0.10
CA ALA A 31 23.09 -13.04 -0.36
C ALA A 31 23.93 -11.89 0.20
N SER A 32 23.31 -10.71 0.37
CA SER A 32 24.00 -9.51 0.90
C SER A 32 23.66 -9.21 2.36
N HIS A 33 22.76 -9.97 2.99
CA HIS A 33 22.23 -9.74 4.33
C HIS A 33 21.67 -8.32 4.52
N ARG A 34 21.00 -7.79 3.49
CA ARG A 34 20.42 -6.45 3.54
C ARG A 34 18.89 -6.50 3.59
N VAL A 35 18.35 -5.68 4.47
CA VAL A 35 16.90 -5.45 4.55
C VAL A 35 16.45 -4.71 3.30
N GLY A 36 15.31 -5.12 2.75
CA GLY A 36 14.71 -4.54 1.56
C GLY A 36 13.89 -3.28 1.85
N LEU A 37 13.07 -2.90 0.87
CA LEU A 37 12.33 -1.63 0.90
C LEU A 37 11.40 -1.53 2.10
N VAL A 38 10.68 -2.60 2.43
CA VAL A 38 9.73 -2.63 3.55
C VAL A 38 10.39 -2.33 4.90
N GLY A 39 11.67 -2.65 5.08
CA GLY A 39 12.37 -2.34 6.32
C GLY A 39 13.08 -0.98 6.35
N ASN A 40 13.09 -0.24 5.23
CA ASN A 40 13.82 1.03 5.10
C ASN A 40 12.90 2.24 4.86
N TRP A 41 11.63 2.02 4.54
CA TRP A 41 10.68 3.08 4.20
C TRP A 41 9.41 2.94 5.02
N ASP A 42 8.74 4.06 5.32
CA ASP A 42 7.47 4.06 6.03
C ASP A 42 6.27 3.69 5.14
N CYS A 43 6.42 3.92 3.84
CA CYS A 43 5.42 3.54 2.85
C CYS A 43 6.08 3.08 1.56
N VAL A 44 5.69 1.89 1.11
CA VAL A 44 6.10 1.33 -0.19
C VAL A 44 4.85 1.28 -1.08
N ALA A 45 4.81 2.12 -2.10
CA ALA A 45 3.69 2.21 -3.02
C ALA A 45 4.04 1.51 -4.35
N PHE A 46 3.14 0.65 -4.80
CA PHE A 46 3.22 0.03 -6.13
C PHE A 46 2.39 0.86 -7.11
N ASP A 47 3.06 1.40 -8.13
CA ASP A 47 2.41 2.01 -9.28
C ASP A 47 2.07 0.93 -10.31
N GLU A 48 0.85 1.00 -10.85
CA GLU A 48 0.34 0.01 -11.80
C GLU A 48 0.42 -1.44 -11.30
N VAL A 49 -0.36 -1.77 -10.29
CA VAL A 49 -0.39 -3.13 -9.69
C VAL A 49 -0.51 -4.25 -10.72
N GLY A 50 -1.20 -4.01 -11.84
CA GLY A 50 -1.32 -4.96 -12.96
C GLY A 50 0.01 -5.31 -13.64
N GLY A 51 1.03 -4.48 -13.46
CA GLY A 51 2.37 -4.70 -14.00
C GLY A 51 3.31 -5.52 -13.10
N ILE A 52 2.86 -5.97 -11.93
CA ILE A 52 3.67 -6.83 -11.06
C ILE A 52 3.87 -8.18 -11.76
N THR A 53 5.07 -8.42 -12.26
CA THR A 53 5.39 -9.63 -13.06
C THR A 53 5.83 -10.81 -12.20
N ASN A 54 6.39 -10.54 -11.02
CA ASN A 54 6.85 -11.59 -10.12
C ASN A 54 5.78 -11.92 -9.07
N THR A 55 4.86 -12.78 -9.44
CA THR A 55 3.80 -13.31 -8.57
C THR A 55 4.16 -14.69 -8.02
N SER A 56 5.43 -14.88 -7.63
CA SER A 56 5.83 -16.14 -7.00
C SER A 56 5.02 -16.38 -5.72
N GLY A 57 4.62 -17.62 -5.49
CA GLY A 57 3.89 -17.99 -4.29
C GLY A 57 4.61 -17.56 -3.00
N ASP A 58 5.94 -17.58 -3.00
CA ASP A 58 6.77 -17.10 -1.89
C ASP A 58 6.55 -15.62 -1.61
N MET A 59 6.49 -14.78 -2.65
CA MET A 59 6.29 -13.35 -2.49
C MET A 59 4.94 -13.04 -1.88
N ILE A 60 3.89 -13.64 -2.41
CA ILE A 60 2.51 -13.46 -1.92
C ILE A 60 2.41 -13.94 -0.46
N GLN A 61 3.02 -15.08 -0.14
CA GLN A 61 3.00 -15.61 1.22
C GLN A 61 3.74 -14.72 2.22
N ILE A 62 4.91 -14.19 1.85
CA ILE A 62 5.66 -13.25 2.70
C ILE A 62 4.88 -11.95 2.88
N MET A 63 4.27 -11.43 1.81
CA MET A 63 3.41 -10.24 1.90
C MET A 63 2.23 -10.47 2.84
N LYS A 64 1.53 -11.59 2.73
CA LYS A 64 0.42 -11.94 3.63
C LYS A 64 0.86 -11.99 5.09
N ASN A 65 2.00 -12.62 5.37
CA ASN A 65 2.53 -12.70 6.72
C ASN A 65 2.89 -11.32 7.26
N TYR A 66 3.53 -10.49 6.44
CA TYR A 66 3.87 -9.13 6.81
C TYR A 66 2.62 -8.26 7.06
N MET A 67 1.64 -8.30 6.17
CA MET A 67 0.38 -7.54 6.31
C MET A 67 -0.40 -7.94 7.57
N ALA A 68 -0.27 -9.20 8.01
CA ALA A 68 -0.95 -9.68 9.21
C ALA A 68 -0.22 -9.33 10.52
N ASN A 69 1.12 -9.34 10.52
CA ASN A 69 1.91 -9.37 11.74
C ASN A 69 2.92 -8.22 11.86
N GLY A 70 3.10 -7.39 10.82
CA GLY A 70 4.17 -6.37 10.77
C GLY A 70 5.58 -6.98 10.75
N SER A 71 5.69 -8.28 10.47
CA SER A 71 6.97 -8.97 10.46
C SER A 71 7.03 -10.01 9.34
N PHE A 72 8.24 -10.29 8.89
CA PHE A 72 8.50 -11.33 7.90
C PHE A 72 9.77 -12.11 8.25
N ALA A 73 9.77 -13.38 7.93
CA ALA A 73 10.92 -14.25 8.13
C ALA A 73 11.54 -14.61 6.77
N ARG A 74 12.87 -14.61 6.72
CA ARG A 74 13.63 -15.07 5.56
C ARG A 74 14.89 -15.82 6.05
N GLY A 75 14.95 -17.12 5.76
CA GLY A 75 15.98 -17.98 6.35
C GLY A 75 15.80 -18.09 7.87
N SER A 76 16.86 -17.81 8.63
CA SER A 76 16.86 -17.77 10.10
C SER A 76 16.45 -16.42 10.68
N ASP A 77 16.36 -15.38 9.86
CA ASP A 77 16.16 -14.02 10.34
C ASP A 77 14.68 -13.65 10.32
N SER A 78 14.22 -13.06 11.42
CA SER A 78 12.89 -12.45 11.54
C SER A 78 13.05 -10.94 11.68
N ILE A 79 12.38 -10.21 10.82
CA ILE A 79 12.50 -8.75 10.71
C ILE A 79 11.13 -8.14 10.91
N SER A 80 11.03 -7.19 11.83
CA SER A 80 9.82 -6.39 12.04
C SER A 80 9.96 -5.02 11.36
N SER A 81 8.84 -4.53 10.84
CA SER A 81 8.76 -3.22 10.22
C SER A 81 7.37 -2.62 10.37
N ASP A 82 7.30 -1.29 10.36
CA ASP A 82 6.04 -0.53 10.43
C ASP A 82 5.64 0.05 9.07
N ALA A 83 6.28 -0.36 7.97
CA ALA A 83 5.99 0.15 6.64
C ALA A 83 4.56 -0.20 6.20
N SER A 84 3.87 0.78 5.66
CA SER A 84 2.62 0.55 4.93
C SER A 84 2.90 0.12 3.50
N ILE A 85 2.04 -0.76 2.96
CA ILE A 85 2.07 -1.11 1.54
C ILE A 85 0.83 -0.51 0.88
N ALA A 86 1.02 0.25 -0.19
CA ALA A 86 -0.04 0.82 -1.00
C ALA A 86 0.00 0.23 -2.41
N PHE A 87 -1.16 -0.06 -2.96
CA PHE A 87 -1.31 -0.56 -4.32
C PHE A 87 -2.13 0.42 -5.14
N GLU A 88 -1.66 0.76 -6.33
CA GLU A 88 -2.40 1.55 -7.30
C GLU A 88 -2.62 0.76 -8.56
N GLY A 89 -3.81 0.87 -9.10
CA GLY A 89 -4.18 0.21 -10.34
C GLY A 89 -5.26 0.97 -11.09
N ASN A 90 -5.29 0.76 -12.38
CA ASN A 90 -6.35 1.24 -13.25
C ASN A 90 -7.37 0.12 -13.48
N THR A 91 -8.64 0.46 -13.42
CA THR A 91 -9.71 -0.48 -13.79
C THR A 91 -9.77 -0.62 -15.31
N PHE A 92 -9.87 -1.86 -15.80
CA PHE A 92 -9.90 -2.12 -17.25
C PHE A 92 -11.29 -1.91 -17.88
N ARG A 93 -12.32 -1.87 -17.05
CA ARG A 93 -13.73 -1.70 -17.47
C ARG A 93 -14.47 -0.81 -16.48
N SER A 94 -15.74 -0.55 -16.77
CA SER A 94 -16.57 0.20 -15.84
C SER A 94 -16.73 -0.57 -14.52
N VAL A 95 -16.82 0.18 -13.42
CA VAL A 95 -17.03 -0.39 -12.08
C VAL A 95 -18.29 -1.26 -12.03
N ALA A 96 -19.38 -0.82 -12.70
CA ALA A 96 -20.61 -1.57 -12.76
C ALA A 96 -20.43 -2.93 -13.46
N ASP A 97 -19.61 -2.98 -14.50
CA ASP A 97 -19.29 -4.24 -15.18
C ASP A 97 -18.41 -5.15 -14.32
N MET A 98 -17.43 -4.58 -13.63
CA MET A 98 -16.57 -5.34 -12.71
C MET A 98 -17.39 -5.97 -11.58
N LEU A 99 -18.25 -5.20 -10.93
CA LEU A 99 -19.11 -5.70 -9.84
C LEU A 99 -20.10 -6.78 -10.31
N ARG A 100 -20.52 -6.75 -11.58
CA ARG A 100 -21.44 -7.75 -12.13
C ARG A 100 -20.74 -9.03 -12.56
N THR A 101 -19.51 -8.96 -13.04
CA THR A 101 -18.83 -10.08 -13.73
C THR A 101 -17.66 -10.65 -12.95
N THR A 102 -16.99 -9.84 -12.12
CA THR A 102 -15.78 -10.20 -11.39
C THR A 102 -15.77 -9.55 -10.00
N ASN A 103 -14.74 -8.77 -9.70
CA ASN A 103 -14.60 -8.01 -8.47
C ASN A 103 -13.72 -6.77 -8.67
N LEU A 104 -13.66 -5.88 -7.67
CA LEU A 104 -12.89 -4.64 -7.73
C LEU A 104 -11.36 -4.84 -7.71
N PHE A 105 -10.88 -6.03 -7.41
CA PHE A 105 -9.45 -6.38 -7.43
C PHE A 105 -9.00 -7.00 -8.75
N GLU A 106 -9.86 -7.01 -9.77
CA GLU A 106 -9.51 -7.47 -11.11
C GLU A 106 -8.19 -6.90 -11.68
N PRO A 107 -7.76 -5.65 -11.37
CA PRO A 107 -6.48 -5.12 -11.79
C PRO A 107 -5.24 -5.85 -11.23
N PHE A 108 -5.39 -6.62 -10.16
CA PHE A 108 -4.28 -7.40 -9.63
C PHE A 108 -3.89 -8.55 -10.57
N PRO A 109 -2.60 -8.91 -10.63
CA PRO A 109 -2.16 -10.06 -11.41
C PRO A 109 -2.83 -11.36 -10.98
N GLU A 110 -2.95 -12.31 -11.91
CA GLU A 110 -3.63 -13.59 -11.69
C GLU A 110 -3.13 -14.35 -10.45
N GLY A 111 -1.83 -14.25 -10.12
CA GLY A 111 -1.29 -14.88 -8.92
C GLY A 111 -1.90 -14.39 -7.59
N PHE A 112 -2.42 -13.17 -7.55
CA PHE A 112 -3.13 -12.61 -6.40
C PHE A 112 -4.63 -12.89 -6.45
N ASN A 113 -5.23 -12.94 -7.63
CA ASN A 113 -6.69 -12.98 -7.82
C ASN A 113 -7.36 -14.23 -7.24
N ASN A 114 -6.62 -15.30 -7.04
CA ASN A 114 -7.11 -16.55 -6.46
C ASN A 114 -6.85 -16.67 -4.96
N ASP A 115 -6.31 -15.63 -4.32
CA ASP A 115 -5.95 -15.65 -2.90
C ASP A 115 -6.81 -14.67 -2.09
N SER A 116 -7.99 -15.14 -1.65
CA SER A 116 -8.89 -14.34 -0.81
C SER A 116 -8.22 -13.87 0.48
N ALA A 117 -7.32 -14.69 1.04
CA ALA A 117 -6.61 -14.35 2.25
C ALA A 117 -5.63 -13.18 2.08
N PHE A 118 -5.16 -12.91 0.86
CA PHE A 118 -4.41 -11.70 0.55
C PHE A 118 -5.30 -10.47 0.62
N PHE A 119 -6.47 -10.52 -0.02
CA PHE A 119 -7.39 -9.39 -0.07
C PHE A 119 -8.02 -9.07 1.29
N ASP A 120 -8.26 -10.09 2.13
CA ASP A 120 -8.76 -9.90 3.50
C ASP A 120 -7.81 -9.09 4.40
N ARG A 121 -6.55 -8.95 3.98
CA ARG A 121 -5.54 -8.16 4.68
C ARG A 121 -5.38 -6.74 4.16
N ILE A 122 -6.13 -6.36 3.14
CA ILE A 122 -6.17 -4.99 2.65
C ILE A 122 -7.09 -4.18 3.57
N HIS A 123 -6.52 -3.26 4.34
CA HIS A 123 -7.25 -2.51 5.36
C HIS A 123 -8.19 -1.44 4.80
N ALA A 124 -7.89 -0.90 3.62
CA ALA A 124 -8.68 0.16 3.01
C ALA A 124 -8.65 0.06 1.49
N TYR A 125 -9.79 0.35 0.87
CA TYR A 125 -9.93 0.49 -0.58
C TYR A 125 -10.45 1.89 -0.89
N LEU A 126 -9.69 2.65 -1.68
CA LEU A 126 -10.08 4.01 -2.10
C LEU A 126 -10.56 3.97 -3.55
N PRO A 127 -11.86 4.20 -3.79
CA PRO A 127 -12.42 4.23 -5.12
C PRO A 127 -12.02 5.51 -5.86
N GLY A 128 -10.96 5.43 -6.67
CA GLY A 128 -10.42 6.59 -7.39
C GLY A 128 -11.42 7.28 -8.31
N TRP A 129 -12.42 6.56 -8.81
CA TRP A 129 -13.50 7.12 -9.64
C TRP A 129 -14.46 8.05 -8.87
N GLU A 130 -14.54 7.95 -7.55
CA GLU A 130 -15.33 8.86 -6.71
C GLU A 130 -14.55 10.14 -6.35
N THR A 131 -13.23 10.14 -6.56
CA THR A 131 -12.40 11.31 -6.30
C THR A 131 -12.61 12.35 -7.39
N PRO A 132 -12.96 13.60 -7.05
CA PRO A 132 -13.15 14.66 -8.04
C PRO A 132 -11.87 14.92 -8.82
N LYS A 133 -12.00 15.02 -10.15
CA LYS A 133 -10.87 15.42 -11.01
C LYS A 133 -10.36 16.79 -10.60
N LEU A 134 -9.04 16.96 -10.59
CA LEU A 134 -8.41 18.25 -10.32
C LEU A 134 -8.88 19.31 -11.30
N ARG A 135 -9.32 20.45 -10.78
CA ARG A 135 -9.76 21.64 -11.51
C ARG A 135 -9.36 22.88 -10.74
N ALA A 136 -9.25 23.99 -11.44
CA ALA A 136 -8.79 25.26 -10.86
C ALA A 136 -9.57 25.70 -9.60
N SER A 137 -10.87 25.37 -9.52
CA SER A 137 -11.72 25.69 -8.38
C SER A 137 -11.36 24.94 -7.08
N LEU A 138 -10.53 23.90 -7.15
CA LEU A 138 -10.05 23.16 -5.98
C LEU A 138 -8.76 23.74 -5.39
N PHE A 139 -8.14 24.69 -6.09
CA PHE A 139 -6.96 25.38 -5.57
C PHE A 139 -7.39 26.60 -4.76
N THR A 140 -6.72 26.82 -3.65
CA THR A 140 -6.95 27.97 -2.76
C THR A 140 -5.74 28.89 -2.77
N ASN A 141 -6.01 30.20 -2.65
CA ASN A 141 -4.99 31.23 -2.41
C ASN A 141 -4.80 31.51 -0.91
N LYS A 142 -5.50 30.77 -0.06
CA LYS A 142 -5.39 30.90 1.41
C LYS A 142 -4.29 29.99 1.95
N TYR A 143 -3.96 30.16 3.23
CA TYR A 143 -3.04 29.29 3.92
C TYR A 143 -3.55 27.83 3.87
N GLY A 144 -2.64 26.91 3.60
CA GLY A 144 -2.91 25.47 3.60
C GLY A 144 -2.43 24.79 4.88
N LEU A 145 -2.83 23.56 5.08
CA LEU A 145 -2.30 22.71 6.12
C LEU A 145 -0.82 22.41 5.83
N ILE A 146 0.02 22.45 6.85
CA ILE A 146 1.42 22.01 6.77
C ILE A 146 1.39 20.48 6.76
N SER A 147 1.46 19.89 5.57
CA SER A 147 1.34 18.43 5.36
C SER A 147 2.44 17.64 6.07
N ASP A 148 3.65 18.19 6.16
CA ASP A 148 4.78 17.53 6.82
C ASP A 148 4.54 17.34 8.31
N CYS A 149 4.08 18.41 8.99
CA CYS A 149 3.73 18.34 10.41
C CYS A 149 2.57 17.36 10.66
N PHE A 150 1.56 17.37 9.80
CA PHE A 150 0.44 16.45 9.89
C PHE A 150 0.87 14.99 9.64
N SER A 151 1.80 14.78 8.73
CA SER A 151 2.38 13.47 8.45
C SER A 151 3.12 12.91 9.66
N GLU A 152 3.98 13.72 10.30
CA GLU A 152 4.70 13.32 11.51
C GLU A 152 3.74 13.03 12.67
N PHE A 153 2.69 13.82 12.81
CA PHE A 153 1.64 13.57 13.78
C PHE A 153 0.96 12.20 13.51
N CYS A 154 0.54 11.93 12.29
CA CYS A 154 -0.05 10.64 11.92
C CYS A 154 0.91 9.47 12.17
N HIS A 155 2.19 9.66 11.88
CA HIS A 155 3.22 8.64 12.14
C HIS A 155 3.37 8.36 13.66
N ALA A 156 3.41 9.38 14.47
CA ALA A 156 3.45 9.23 15.93
C ALA A 156 2.20 8.52 16.47
N MET A 157 1.03 8.81 15.90
CA MET A 157 -0.25 8.22 16.31
C MET A 157 -0.38 6.72 15.99
N ARG A 158 0.41 6.17 15.06
CA ARG A 158 0.43 4.71 14.75
C ARG A 158 0.74 3.83 15.96
N LYS A 159 1.38 4.37 16.99
CA LYS A 159 1.75 3.66 18.22
C LYS A 159 0.61 3.54 19.22
N TYR A 160 -0.50 4.21 18.98
CA TYR A 160 -1.64 4.26 19.88
C TYR A 160 -2.84 3.52 19.27
N ASP A 161 -3.51 2.74 20.11
CA ASP A 161 -4.78 2.11 19.74
C ASP A 161 -5.94 2.99 20.20
N PHE A 162 -6.75 3.43 19.23
CA PHE A 162 -7.93 4.27 19.45
C PHE A 162 -9.25 3.52 19.28
N THR A 163 -9.21 2.20 19.09
CA THR A 163 -10.40 1.39 18.78
C THR A 163 -11.53 1.62 19.79
N ASN A 164 -11.20 1.80 21.06
CA ASN A 164 -12.19 2.02 22.12
C ASN A 164 -12.49 3.49 22.40
N SER A 165 -11.78 4.44 21.77
CA SER A 165 -11.93 5.86 22.06
C SER A 165 -13.17 6.48 21.41
N PHE A 166 -13.79 5.81 20.46
CA PHE A 166 -14.91 6.29 19.67
C PHE A 166 -16.19 5.48 19.86
N GLY A 167 -16.22 4.54 20.82
CA GLY A 167 -17.38 3.68 21.09
C GLY A 167 -18.66 4.41 21.49
N GLU A 168 -18.55 5.71 21.89
CA GLU A 168 -19.71 6.55 22.17
C GLU A 168 -20.30 7.22 20.90
N TYR A 169 -19.60 7.14 19.76
CA TYR A 169 -19.98 7.83 18.54
C TYR A 169 -20.41 6.89 17.42
N PHE A 170 -20.23 5.56 17.58
CA PHE A 170 -20.60 4.53 16.60
C PHE A 170 -21.40 3.39 17.22
#